data_c8499085175541a62623785178c6a2ee
#
_entry.id   c8499085175541a62623785178c6a2ee
#
_cell.length_a   1.000
_cell.length_b   1.000
_cell.length_c   1.000
_cell.angle_alpha   90.00
_cell.angle_beta   90.00
_cell.angle_gamma   90.00
#
_symmetry.space_group_name_H-M   'P 1'
#
loop_
_entity.id
_entity.type
_entity.pdbx_description
1 polymer ?
#
loop_
_entity_poly.entity_id
_entity_poly.type
_entity_poly.pdbx_seq_one_letter_code
_entity_poly.pdbx_strand_id
1 'polypeptide(L)'
;MKEFGGSPGGWGYAESVLIQGSQVVCKPGGKNCIVALDKTSGNRVWASSVAGGPEYGSCLPFTFGDQPMIVTGTNAGIVCVNAQNGEMQWSNAFCARNTANCPTPAYEDGYVFWANGYGKGGICMKLSPGGKASQAWTTKDMVCHHGGYIIDNGCIYGDNGGGVSCLDLKTGQKKWSDRAVGKGSLCWADGMLYLFSENGGQAALATCSPQGTQIKGRVKVDGTGPSWAHPVVIGGRLYLRYDTNLYCFDVKGK
;
A
#
# COMPACT_ATOMS: atom_id res chain seq x y z
N MET A 1 -5.30 17.81 -13.45
CA MET A 1 -5.77 16.44 -13.73
C MET A 1 -6.37 16.32 -15.13
N LYS A 2 -7.33 17.16 -15.53
CA LYS A 2 -7.90 17.16 -16.90
C LYS A 2 -6.85 17.38 -17.99
N GLU A 3 -5.84 18.19 -17.73
CA GLU A 3 -4.71 18.46 -18.63
C GLU A 3 -3.96 17.17 -19.06
N PHE A 4 -3.91 16.16 -18.18
CA PHE A 4 -3.29 14.87 -18.47
C PHE A 4 -4.27 13.83 -19.04
N GLY A 5 -5.52 14.24 -19.36
CA GLY A 5 -6.58 13.36 -19.84
C GLY A 5 -7.09 12.40 -18.77
N GLY A 6 -6.85 12.71 -17.49
CA GLY A 6 -7.21 11.90 -16.36
C GLY A 6 -8.63 12.16 -15.86
N SER A 7 -9.19 11.14 -15.25
CA SER A 7 -10.46 11.22 -14.50
C SER A 7 -10.36 10.37 -13.24
N PRO A 8 -11.01 10.79 -12.15
CA PRO A 8 -11.03 9.99 -10.93
C PRO A 8 -11.79 8.68 -11.14
N GLY A 9 -11.49 7.68 -10.30
CA GLY A 9 -12.34 6.51 -10.15
C GLY A 9 -13.66 6.85 -9.47
N GLY A 10 -14.54 5.85 -9.30
CA GLY A 10 -15.88 6.04 -8.70
C GLY A 10 -15.88 6.63 -7.27
N TRP A 11 -14.76 6.51 -6.55
CA TRP A 11 -14.54 7.03 -5.20
C TRP A 11 -13.66 8.29 -5.15
N GLY A 12 -13.37 8.91 -6.29
CA GLY A 12 -12.51 10.08 -6.39
C GLY A 12 -11.02 9.72 -6.45
N TYR A 13 -10.16 10.71 -6.17
CA TYR A 13 -8.72 10.51 -5.97
C TYR A 13 -8.45 10.30 -4.49
N ALA A 14 -7.80 9.20 -4.12
CA ALA A 14 -7.54 8.83 -2.73
C ALA A 14 -6.04 8.58 -2.44
N GLU A 15 -5.17 8.72 -3.43
CA GLU A 15 -3.74 8.57 -3.22
C GLU A 15 -3.14 9.67 -2.33
N SER A 16 -2.11 9.34 -1.57
CA SER A 16 -1.15 10.30 -1.04
C SER A 16 -0.12 10.58 -2.11
N VAL A 17 -0.01 11.83 -2.58
CA VAL A 17 0.98 12.20 -3.58
C VAL A 17 2.40 11.98 -3.04
N LEU A 18 3.29 11.47 -3.91
CA LEU A 18 4.68 11.23 -3.54
C LEU A 18 5.50 12.52 -3.73
N ILE A 19 6.18 12.97 -2.68
CA ILE A 19 7.18 14.05 -2.76
C ILE A 19 8.56 13.41 -2.85
N GLN A 20 9.26 13.67 -3.96
CA GLN A 20 10.61 13.16 -4.19
C GLN A 20 11.53 14.30 -4.67
N GLY A 21 12.37 14.79 -3.76
CA GLY A 21 13.21 15.94 -4.03
C GLY A 21 12.41 17.21 -4.39
N SER A 22 12.58 17.71 -5.60
CA SER A 22 11.83 18.86 -6.14
C SER A 22 10.53 18.47 -6.83
N GLN A 23 10.17 17.19 -6.88
CA GLN A 23 9.03 16.69 -7.64
C GLN A 23 7.86 16.25 -6.75
N VAL A 24 6.66 16.43 -7.28
CA VAL A 24 5.41 15.79 -6.83
C VAL A 24 5.03 14.77 -7.87
N VAL A 25 4.98 13.50 -7.49
CA VAL A 25 4.50 12.42 -8.36
C VAL A 25 3.07 12.05 -7.98
N CYS A 26 2.19 12.02 -8.96
CA CYS A 26 0.78 11.70 -8.77
C CYS A 26 0.21 10.90 -9.95
N LYS A 27 -0.99 10.36 -9.76
CA LYS A 27 -1.69 9.53 -10.75
C LYS A 27 -2.98 10.20 -11.23
N PRO A 28 -2.92 11.05 -12.25
CA PRO A 28 -4.14 11.61 -12.86
C PRO A 28 -5.02 10.57 -13.56
N GLY A 29 -4.46 9.43 -13.97
CA GLY A 29 -5.12 8.46 -14.84
C GLY A 29 -5.07 8.86 -16.31
N GLY A 30 -5.75 8.10 -17.17
CA GLY A 30 -5.77 8.35 -18.61
C GLY A 30 -4.57 7.76 -19.35
N LYS A 31 -4.17 8.39 -20.45
CA LYS A 31 -3.02 7.93 -21.26
C LYS A 31 -1.65 8.14 -20.60
N ASN A 32 -1.57 9.06 -19.65
CA ASN A 32 -0.39 9.38 -18.87
C ASN A 32 -0.72 9.17 -17.38
N CYS A 33 -0.92 7.92 -16.98
CA CYS A 33 -1.46 7.58 -15.67
C CYS A 33 -0.57 8.04 -14.51
N ILE A 34 0.74 8.19 -14.71
CA ILE A 34 1.69 8.66 -13.69
C ILE A 34 2.42 9.89 -14.25
N VAL A 35 2.46 10.96 -13.48
CA VAL A 35 3.14 12.21 -13.85
C VAL A 35 3.98 12.74 -12.71
N ALA A 36 5.07 13.42 -13.03
CA ALA A 36 5.82 14.23 -12.08
C ALA A 36 5.71 15.71 -12.44
N LEU A 37 5.44 16.51 -11.43
CA LEU A 37 5.37 17.96 -11.50
C LEU A 37 6.46 18.55 -10.62
N ASP A 38 6.99 19.70 -10.99
CA ASP A 38 7.82 20.49 -10.09
C ASP A 38 6.96 20.98 -8.91
N LYS A 39 7.38 20.72 -7.69
CA LYS A 39 6.58 20.97 -6.48
C LYS A 39 6.35 22.46 -6.20
N THR A 40 7.15 23.35 -6.80
CA THR A 40 7.09 24.78 -6.58
C THR A 40 6.25 25.49 -7.66
N SER A 41 6.50 25.17 -8.92
CA SER A 41 5.83 25.80 -10.07
C SER A 41 4.58 25.06 -10.55
N GLY A 42 4.47 23.76 -10.25
CA GLY A 42 3.44 22.88 -10.80
C GLY A 42 3.69 22.47 -12.26
N ASN A 43 4.80 22.90 -12.86
CA ASN A 43 5.13 22.54 -14.24
C ASN A 43 5.43 21.03 -14.36
N ARG A 44 5.01 20.45 -15.49
CA ARG A 44 5.29 19.04 -15.77
C ARG A 44 6.79 18.82 -15.97
N VAL A 45 7.38 17.91 -15.17
CA VAL A 45 8.75 17.42 -15.33
C VAL A 45 8.76 16.25 -16.32
N TRP A 46 7.93 15.24 -16.07
CA TRP A 46 7.73 14.11 -16.98
C TRP A 46 6.30 13.55 -16.90
N ALA A 47 5.92 12.78 -17.88
CA ALA A 47 4.68 12.01 -17.91
C ALA A 47 4.96 10.62 -18.47
N SER A 48 4.51 9.58 -17.79
CA SER A 48 4.67 8.20 -18.26
C SER A 48 3.83 7.95 -19.50
N SER A 49 4.23 6.95 -20.30
CA SER A 49 3.42 6.39 -21.40
C SER A 49 2.42 5.33 -20.90
N VAL A 50 2.33 5.12 -19.59
CA VAL A 50 1.42 4.15 -18.98
C VAL A 50 -0.01 4.66 -19.06
N ALA A 51 -0.89 3.87 -19.69
CA ALA A 51 -2.32 4.13 -19.72
C ALA A 51 -3.05 3.34 -18.64
N GLY A 52 -4.03 3.96 -17.98
CA GLY A 52 -4.87 3.28 -16.98
C GLY A 52 -5.65 4.27 -16.10
N GLY A 53 -6.59 3.73 -15.32
CA GLY A 53 -7.25 4.47 -14.24
C GLY A 53 -6.32 4.63 -13.05
N PRO A 54 -6.46 5.72 -12.27
CA PRO A 54 -5.52 6.03 -11.18
C PRO A 54 -5.60 5.06 -10.01
N GLU A 55 -6.76 4.38 -9.85
CA GLU A 55 -7.06 3.60 -8.66
C GLU A 55 -6.82 4.40 -7.36
N TYR A 56 -6.63 3.74 -6.21
CA TYR A 56 -6.67 4.42 -4.91
C TYR A 56 -5.39 4.30 -4.09
N GLY A 57 -4.49 3.37 -4.46
CA GLY A 57 -3.17 3.24 -3.83
C GLY A 57 -2.21 4.35 -4.26
N SER A 58 -1.17 4.57 -3.48
CA SER A 58 -0.14 5.59 -3.72
C SER A 58 1.01 5.05 -4.56
N CYS A 59 1.90 5.94 -4.99
CA CYS A 59 3.17 5.60 -5.60
C CYS A 59 4.20 5.24 -4.52
N LEU A 60 4.93 4.13 -4.69
CA LEU A 60 6.04 3.73 -3.84
C LEU A 60 7.37 3.98 -4.57
N PRO A 61 8.26 4.86 -4.05
CA PRO A 61 9.61 5.00 -4.55
C PRO A 61 10.53 3.94 -3.95
N PHE A 62 11.47 3.43 -4.74
CA PHE A 62 12.53 2.55 -4.28
C PHE A 62 13.74 2.61 -5.24
N THR A 63 14.87 2.05 -4.82
CA THR A 63 16.05 1.91 -5.68
C THR A 63 16.40 0.44 -5.83
N PHE A 64 16.66 0.00 -7.05
CA PHE A 64 17.16 -1.34 -7.35
C PHE A 64 18.48 -1.24 -8.14
N GLY A 65 19.58 -1.70 -7.53
CA GLY A 65 20.91 -1.32 -8.01
C GLY A 65 21.05 0.20 -7.98
N ASP A 66 21.46 0.79 -9.09
CA ASP A 66 21.60 2.25 -9.24
C ASP A 66 20.36 2.91 -9.86
N GLN A 67 19.27 2.17 -10.06
CA GLN A 67 18.09 2.66 -10.76
C GLN A 67 17.01 3.12 -9.78
N PRO A 68 16.69 4.41 -9.72
CA PRO A 68 15.55 4.92 -8.96
C PRO A 68 14.26 4.58 -9.70
N MET A 69 13.33 3.97 -8.99
CA MET A 69 12.08 3.45 -9.52
C MET A 69 10.88 3.94 -8.72
N ILE A 70 9.73 3.94 -9.37
CA ILE A 70 8.42 4.17 -8.75
C ILE A 70 7.50 3.04 -9.21
N VAL A 71 6.89 2.35 -8.25
CA VAL A 71 5.88 1.33 -8.53
C VAL A 71 4.52 1.73 -7.97
N THR A 72 3.47 1.40 -8.71
CA THR A 72 2.08 1.63 -8.28
C THR A 72 1.11 0.65 -8.92
N GLY A 73 -0.10 0.58 -8.36
CA GLY A 73 -1.22 -0.14 -8.96
C GLY A 73 -2.10 0.78 -9.81
N THR A 74 -2.64 0.22 -10.89
CA THR A 74 -3.63 0.84 -11.78
C THR A 74 -4.79 -0.14 -12.00
N ASN A 75 -5.86 0.29 -12.68
CA ASN A 75 -6.93 -0.62 -13.08
C ASN A 75 -6.52 -1.60 -14.19
N ALA A 76 -5.36 -1.39 -14.82
CA ALA A 76 -4.78 -2.29 -15.81
C ALA A 76 -3.77 -3.29 -15.20
N GLY A 77 -3.32 -3.05 -13.96
CA GLY A 77 -2.36 -3.89 -13.24
C GLY A 77 -1.33 -3.10 -12.47
N ILE A 78 -0.31 -3.81 -11.98
CA ILE A 78 0.86 -3.20 -11.35
C ILE A 78 1.84 -2.73 -12.42
N VAL A 79 2.42 -1.55 -12.21
CA VAL A 79 3.37 -0.93 -13.15
C VAL A 79 4.52 -0.27 -12.40
N CYS A 80 5.70 -0.35 -12.98
CA CYS A 80 6.90 0.32 -12.49
C CYS A 80 7.48 1.23 -13.57
N VAL A 81 7.86 2.43 -13.18
CA VAL A 81 8.50 3.41 -14.05
C VAL A 81 9.83 3.87 -13.46
N ASN A 82 10.73 4.36 -14.30
CA ASN A 82 11.93 5.06 -13.88
C ASN A 82 11.52 6.39 -13.21
N ALA A 83 12.03 6.65 -12.01
CA ALA A 83 11.66 7.82 -11.22
C ALA A 83 12.17 9.15 -11.78
N GLN A 84 13.18 9.13 -12.66
CA GLN A 84 13.79 10.34 -13.24
C GLN A 84 13.05 10.85 -14.49
N ASN A 85 12.50 9.92 -15.31
CA ASN A 85 11.94 10.26 -16.61
C ASN A 85 10.54 9.69 -16.90
N GLY A 86 9.99 8.84 -16.00
CA GLY A 86 8.67 8.23 -16.16
C GLY A 86 8.60 7.08 -17.18
N GLU A 87 9.74 6.63 -17.70
CA GLU A 87 9.81 5.52 -18.65
C GLU A 87 9.38 4.20 -18.00
N MET A 88 8.45 3.47 -18.64
CA MET A 88 7.97 2.19 -18.12
C MET A 88 9.09 1.15 -18.15
N GLN A 89 9.39 0.56 -16.99
CA GLN A 89 10.41 -0.49 -16.84
C GLN A 89 9.78 -1.88 -16.97
N TRP A 90 8.64 -2.09 -16.32
CA TRP A 90 7.86 -3.32 -16.39
C TRP A 90 6.41 -3.10 -15.95
N SER A 91 5.56 -4.05 -16.31
CA SER A 91 4.17 -4.11 -15.85
C SER A 91 3.68 -5.55 -15.77
N ASN A 92 2.61 -5.77 -15.01
CA ASN A 92 1.87 -7.05 -14.99
C ASN A 92 0.38 -6.76 -14.85
N ALA A 93 -0.44 -7.46 -15.63
CA ALA A 93 -1.89 -7.24 -15.70
C ALA A 93 -2.69 -7.77 -14.48
N PHE A 94 -2.00 -8.09 -13.38
CA PHE A 94 -2.65 -8.50 -12.14
C PHE A 94 -3.37 -7.31 -11.50
N CYS A 95 -4.69 -7.35 -11.39
CA CYS A 95 -5.53 -6.37 -10.67
C CYS A 95 -6.91 -6.97 -10.40
N ALA A 96 -7.64 -6.39 -9.46
CA ALA A 96 -9.08 -6.60 -9.32
C ALA A 96 -9.79 -5.72 -10.38
N ARG A 97 -10.55 -6.34 -11.29
CA ARG A 97 -11.09 -5.63 -12.48
C ARG A 97 -12.44 -4.97 -12.27
N ASN A 98 -13.16 -5.34 -11.25
CA ASN A 98 -14.57 -4.96 -11.06
C ASN A 98 -14.77 -3.90 -9.98
N THR A 99 -13.70 -3.39 -9.38
CA THR A 99 -13.78 -2.37 -8.34
C THR A 99 -12.39 -1.84 -7.94
N ALA A 100 -12.19 -1.43 -6.69
CA ALA A 100 -11.04 -0.70 -6.20
C ALA A 100 -9.79 -1.56 -5.95
N ASN A 101 -8.65 -1.10 -6.45
CA ASN A 101 -7.32 -1.58 -6.08
C ASN A 101 -6.71 -0.54 -5.14
N CYS A 102 -6.93 -0.71 -3.82
CA CYS A 102 -6.62 0.32 -2.83
C CYS A 102 -5.19 0.29 -2.29
N PRO A 103 -4.56 -0.90 -2.04
CA PRO A 103 -3.26 -0.92 -1.39
C PRO A 103 -2.14 -0.37 -2.26
N THR A 104 -1.19 0.31 -1.61
CA THR A 104 0.10 0.68 -2.21
C THR A 104 0.99 -0.56 -2.28
N PRO A 105 1.76 -0.80 -3.35
CA PRO A 105 2.77 -1.85 -3.39
C PRO A 105 3.81 -1.68 -2.27
N ALA A 106 4.47 -2.78 -1.89
CA ALA A 106 5.60 -2.77 -0.95
C ALA A 106 6.83 -3.42 -1.60
N TYR A 107 8.03 -2.99 -1.19
CA TYR A 107 9.30 -3.44 -1.75
C TYR A 107 10.31 -3.79 -0.66
N GLU A 108 11.02 -4.90 -0.83
CA GLU A 108 12.20 -5.30 -0.06
C GLU A 108 13.07 -6.26 -0.89
N ASP A 109 14.39 -6.10 -0.85
CA ASP A 109 15.39 -7.04 -1.41
C ASP A 109 15.14 -7.52 -2.83
N GLY A 110 14.70 -6.63 -3.72
CA GLY A 110 14.42 -6.97 -5.11
C GLY A 110 13.08 -7.68 -5.34
N TYR A 111 12.19 -7.68 -4.36
CA TYR A 111 10.83 -8.17 -4.49
C TYR A 111 9.82 -7.04 -4.28
N VAL A 112 8.86 -6.96 -5.19
CA VAL A 112 7.72 -6.04 -5.08
C VAL A 112 6.46 -6.87 -4.87
N PHE A 113 5.76 -6.61 -3.77
CA PHE A 113 4.47 -7.25 -3.48
C PHE A 113 3.31 -6.28 -3.64
N TRP A 114 2.21 -6.76 -4.21
CA TRP A 114 0.96 -6.01 -4.33
C TRP A 114 -0.23 -6.95 -4.15
N ALA A 115 -1.14 -6.61 -3.23
CA ALA A 115 -2.36 -7.39 -2.98
C ALA A 115 -3.60 -6.52 -3.14
N ASN A 116 -4.70 -7.16 -3.53
CA ASN A 116 -5.98 -6.52 -3.79
C ASN A 116 -7.12 -7.30 -3.14
N GLY A 117 -8.21 -6.59 -2.90
CA GLY A 117 -9.45 -7.12 -2.35
C GLY A 117 -10.27 -7.94 -3.35
N TYR A 118 -11.54 -8.15 -3.00
CA TYR A 118 -12.54 -8.79 -3.87
C TYR A 118 -12.13 -10.18 -4.37
N GLY A 119 -11.49 -10.97 -3.51
CA GLY A 119 -11.01 -12.31 -3.84
C GLY A 119 -9.82 -12.35 -4.80
N LYS A 120 -9.23 -11.20 -5.18
CA LYS A 120 -8.09 -11.19 -6.11
C LYS A 120 -6.84 -11.77 -5.49
N GLY A 121 -6.50 -11.39 -4.25
CA GLY A 121 -5.27 -11.82 -3.59
C GLY A 121 -4.07 -11.00 -3.98
N GLY A 122 -2.86 -11.56 -3.86
CA GLY A 122 -1.60 -10.87 -4.07
C GLY A 122 -0.72 -11.45 -5.16
N ILE A 123 0.16 -10.61 -5.70
CA ILE A 123 1.24 -10.93 -6.62
C ILE A 123 2.57 -10.46 -6.06
N CYS A 124 3.62 -11.25 -6.22
CA CYS A 124 4.99 -10.85 -5.99
C CYS A 124 5.77 -10.85 -7.29
N MET A 125 6.43 -9.74 -7.57
CA MET A 125 7.33 -9.57 -8.70
C MET A 125 8.77 -9.63 -8.20
N LYS A 126 9.62 -10.42 -8.86
CA LYS A 126 11.06 -10.46 -8.59
C LYS A 126 11.80 -9.63 -9.62
N LEU A 127 12.60 -8.70 -9.14
CA LEU A 127 13.45 -7.85 -9.99
C LEU A 127 14.72 -8.59 -10.43
N SER A 128 15.22 -8.20 -11.58
CA SER A 128 16.47 -8.69 -12.16
C SER A 128 17.30 -7.53 -12.72
N PRO A 129 18.61 -7.73 -12.97
CA PRO A 129 19.46 -6.68 -13.53
C PRO A 129 18.85 -5.97 -14.73
N GLY A 130 19.10 -4.66 -14.83
CA GLY A 130 18.49 -3.80 -15.85
C GLY A 130 17.06 -3.36 -15.52
N GLY A 131 16.61 -3.53 -14.27
CA GLY A 131 15.31 -3.02 -13.79
C GLY A 131 14.10 -3.82 -14.29
N LYS A 132 14.32 -4.98 -14.90
CA LYS A 132 13.23 -5.88 -15.35
C LYS A 132 12.63 -6.64 -14.18
N ALA A 133 11.40 -7.13 -14.35
CA ALA A 133 10.75 -7.97 -13.35
C ALA A 133 10.01 -9.15 -13.98
N SER A 134 9.93 -10.24 -13.22
CA SER A 134 9.11 -11.42 -13.55
C SER A 134 8.22 -11.76 -12.35
N GLN A 135 7.07 -12.38 -12.62
CA GLN A 135 6.21 -12.88 -11.56
C GLN A 135 6.93 -14.02 -10.81
N ALA A 136 7.15 -13.83 -9.51
CA ALA A 136 7.68 -14.88 -8.65
C ALA A 136 6.57 -15.85 -8.22
N TRP A 137 5.47 -15.31 -7.70
CA TRP A 137 4.32 -16.09 -7.24
C TRP A 137 3.05 -15.23 -7.13
N THR A 138 1.90 -15.89 -6.93
CA THR A 138 0.62 -15.26 -6.57
C THR A 138 0.01 -16.00 -5.39
N THR A 139 -0.89 -15.35 -4.65
CA THR A 139 -1.53 -15.95 -3.48
C THR A 139 -2.99 -15.55 -3.34
N LYS A 140 -3.77 -16.38 -2.64
CA LYS A 140 -5.10 -16.08 -2.11
C LYS A 140 -5.11 -15.90 -0.59
N ASP A 141 -3.98 -16.08 0.06
CA ASP A 141 -3.83 -15.97 1.52
C ASP A 141 -3.74 -14.53 2.03
N MET A 142 -3.67 -13.55 1.13
CA MET A 142 -3.73 -12.12 1.45
C MET A 142 -4.65 -11.40 0.45
N VAL A 143 -5.94 -11.38 0.78
CA VAL A 143 -6.97 -10.67 0.02
C VAL A 143 -7.16 -9.30 0.67
N CYS A 144 -6.23 -8.39 0.40
CA CYS A 144 -6.20 -7.08 1.03
C CYS A 144 -7.07 -6.08 0.28
N HIS A 145 -8.14 -5.60 0.93
CA HIS A 145 -9.03 -4.59 0.32
C HIS A 145 -8.43 -3.18 0.46
N HIS A 146 -8.45 -2.63 1.69
CA HIS A 146 -7.93 -1.29 1.97
C HIS A 146 -6.94 -1.29 3.15
N GLY A 147 -6.82 -2.41 3.86
CA GLY A 147 -6.11 -2.49 5.13
C GLY A 147 -4.58 -2.34 5.04
N GLY A 148 -4.03 -2.57 3.87
CA GLY A 148 -2.59 -2.46 3.65
C GLY A 148 -1.80 -3.66 4.20
N TYR A 149 -0.51 -3.57 3.99
CA TYR A 149 0.50 -4.53 4.46
C TYR A 149 1.87 -3.83 4.53
N ILE A 150 2.77 -4.45 5.26
CA ILE A 150 4.19 -4.06 5.31
C ILE A 150 5.06 -5.26 5.00
N ILE A 151 6.30 -5.00 4.59
CA ILE A 151 7.35 -6.01 4.50
C ILE A 151 8.38 -5.69 5.58
N ASP A 152 8.76 -6.70 6.34
CA ASP A 152 9.80 -6.61 7.36
C ASP A 152 10.56 -7.93 7.45
N ASN A 153 11.90 -7.87 7.30
CA ASN A 153 12.79 -9.01 7.42
C ASN A 153 12.36 -10.24 6.60
N GLY A 154 12.02 -10.03 5.32
CA GLY A 154 11.63 -11.10 4.38
C GLY A 154 10.25 -11.69 4.63
N CYS A 155 9.41 -11.02 5.42
CA CYS A 155 8.02 -11.41 5.66
C CYS A 155 7.06 -10.28 5.32
N ILE A 156 5.90 -10.64 4.78
CA ILE A 156 4.80 -9.72 4.48
C ILE A 156 3.76 -9.88 5.58
N TYR A 157 3.43 -8.80 6.28
CA TYR A 157 2.39 -8.75 7.29
C TYR A 157 1.26 -7.85 6.80
N GLY A 158 0.04 -8.35 6.70
CA GLY A 158 -1.03 -7.56 6.11
C GLY A 158 -2.44 -8.04 6.40
N ASP A 159 -3.39 -7.17 6.10
CA ASP A 159 -4.81 -7.51 6.12
C ASP A 159 -5.12 -8.59 5.07
N ASN A 160 -5.79 -9.65 5.51
CA ASN A 160 -6.21 -10.76 4.65
C ASN A 160 -7.71 -10.78 4.34
N GLY A 161 -8.41 -9.69 4.68
CA GLY A 161 -9.87 -9.56 4.54
C GLY A 161 -10.67 -10.06 5.73
N GLY A 162 -10.01 -10.67 6.73
CA GLY A 162 -10.66 -11.19 7.95
C GLY A 162 -9.82 -11.06 9.21
N GLY A 163 -8.62 -10.54 9.08
CA GLY A 163 -7.63 -10.36 10.13
C GLY A 163 -6.27 -10.02 9.54
N VAL A 164 -5.21 -10.48 10.16
CA VAL A 164 -3.83 -10.27 9.71
C VAL A 164 -3.17 -11.60 9.37
N SER A 165 -2.38 -11.64 8.31
CA SER A 165 -1.56 -12.81 7.92
C SER A 165 -0.09 -12.42 7.80
N CYS A 166 0.78 -13.42 7.97
CA CYS A 166 2.19 -13.36 7.62
C CYS A 166 2.47 -14.33 6.47
N LEU A 167 3.11 -13.80 5.42
CA LEU A 167 3.60 -14.59 4.29
C LEU A 167 5.12 -14.48 4.20
N ASP A 168 5.78 -15.52 3.69
CA ASP A 168 7.17 -15.45 3.28
C ASP A 168 7.29 -14.64 1.98
N LEU A 169 8.14 -13.63 1.94
CA LEU A 169 8.27 -12.72 0.80
C LEU A 169 8.76 -13.45 -0.47
N LYS A 170 9.69 -14.38 -0.35
CA LYS A 170 10.32 -15.04 -1.50
C LYS A 170 9.47 -16.15 -2.09
N THR A 171 8.70 -16.85 -1.25
CA THR A 171 7.95 -18.04 -1.65
C THR A 171 6.43 -17.84 -1.70
N GLY A 172 5.91 -16.81 -1.02
CA GLY A 172 4.48 -16.60 -0.84
C GLY A 172 3.82 -17.56 0.15
N GLN A 173 4.60 -18.44 0.80
CA GLN A 173 4.08 -19.39 1.76
C GLN A 173 3.51 -18.68 3.00
N LYS A 174 2.26 -18.99 3.34
CA LYS A 174 1.65 -18.48 4.57
C LYS A 174 2.30 -19.12 5.79
N LYS A 175 2.84 -18.28 6.68
CA LYS A 175 3.42 -18.69 7.95
C LYS A 175 2.34 -18.82 9.03
N TRP A 176 1.47 -17.83 9.12
CA TRP A 176 0.34 -17.83 10.05
C TRP A 176 -0.75 -16.84 9.62
N SER A 177 -1.89 -16.93 10.28
CA SER A 177 -3.00 -16.01 10.19
C SER A 177 -3.68 -15.88 11.54
N ASP A 178 -4.10 -14.67 11.91
CA ASP A 178 -4.78 -14.36 13.17
C ASP A 178 -5.94 -13.40 12.92
N ARG A 179 -7.05 -13.56 13.62
CA ARG A 179 -8.19 -12.68 13.49
C ARG A 179 -7.91 -11.28 14.04
N ALA A 180 -7.09 -11.16 15.09
CA ALA A 180 -6.71 -9.93 15.76
C ALA A 180 -7.89 -8.97 16.03
N VAL A 181 -8.10 -7.97 15.16
CA VAL A 181 -9.23 -7.02 15.21
C VAL A 181 -10.29 -7.30 14.11
N GLY A 182 -10.13 -8.40 13.36
CA GLY A 182 -10.91 -8.67 12.14
C GLY A 182 -10.37 -7.89 10.95
N LYS A 183 -11.17 -7.79 9.88
CA LYS A 183 -10.86 -6.95 8.72
C LYS A 183 -10.59 -5.51 9.18
N GLY A 184 -9.53 -4.90 8.68
CA GLY A 184 -9.15 -3.56 9.09
C GLY A 184 -7.90 -3.06 8.41
N SER A 185 -7.31 -2.03 8.97
CA SER A 185 -6.09 -1.39 8.48
C SER A 185 -4.96 -1.50 9.51
N LEU A 186 -3.74 -1.27 9.06
CA LEU A 186 -2.56 -1.36 9.91
C LEU A 186 -1.52 -0.29 9.59
N CYS A 187 -0.69 0.00 10.58
CA CYS A 187 0.63 0.59 10.38
C CYS A 187 1.66 -0.14 11.23
N TRP A 188 2.94 0.07 10.91
CA TRP A 188 4.06 -0.51 11.63
C TRP A 188 4.93 0.60 12.22
N ALA A 189 5.28 0.45 13.49
CA ALA A 189 6.21 1.33 14.18
C ALA A 189 6.91 0.55 15.30
N ASP A 190 8.21 0.77 15.47
CA ASP A 190 9.05 0.19 16.54
C ASP A 190 8.92 -1.35 16.65
N GLY A 191 8.89 -2.06 15.51
CA GLY A 191 8.78 -3.52 15.47
C GLY A 191 7.40 -4.08 15.81
N MET A 192 6.38 -3.22 15.90
CA MET A 192 5.01 -3.59 16.28
C MET A 192 4.00 -3.23 15.20
N LEU A 193 2.93 -4.01 15.11
CA LEU A 193 1.76 -3.71 14.29
C LEU A 193 0.71 -2.99 15.13
N TYR A 194 0.28 -1.83 14.66
CA TYR A 194 -0.90 -1.11 15.14
C TYR A 194 -2.05 -1.44 14.20
N LEU A 195 -3.02 -2.18 14.69
CA LEU A 195 -4.15 -2.70 13.94
C LEU A 195 -5.41 -1.89 14.29
N PHE A 196 -6.23 -1.60 13.28
CA PHE A 196 -7.51 -0.91 13.49
C PHE A 196 -8.61 -1.54 12.66
N SER A 197 -9.69 -1.99 13.33
CA SER A 197 -10.80 -2.69 12.67
C SER A 197 -11.59 -1.77 11.73
N GLU A 198 -12.08 -2.31 10.62
CA GLU A 198 -13.00 -1.60 9.72
C GLU A 198 -14.31 -1.22 10.43
N ASN A 199 -14.77 -2.07 11.34
CA ASN A 199 -16.03 -1.87 12.05
C ASN A 199 -15.86 -2.06 13.57
N GLY A 200 -16.63 -1.28 14.35
CA GLY A 200 -16.71 -1.43 15.81
C GLY A 200 -15.57 -0.79 16.59
N GLY A 201 -14.67 -0.03 15.94
CA GLY A 201 -13.67 0.82 16.60
C GLY A 201 -12.60 0.10 17.41
N GLN A 202 -12.35 -1.19 17.16
CA GLN A 202 -11.34 -1.97 17.87
C GLN A 202 -9.95 -1.64 17.33
N ALA A 203 -9.02 -1.24 18.20
CA ALA A 203 -7.61 -1.15 17.86
C ALA A 203 -6.79 -2.09 18.74
N ALA A 204 -5.67 -2.57 18.21
CA ALA A 204 -4.76 -3.44 18.93
C ALA A 204 -3.29 -3.14 18.58
N LEU A 205 -2.43 -3.29 19.58
CA LEU A 205 -0.99 -3.36 19.42
C LEU A 205 -0.60 -4.84 19.40
N ALA A 206 0.14 -5.26 18.37
CA ALA A 206 0.51 -6.65 18.17
C ALA A 206 1.99 -6.80 17.83
N THR A 207 2.61 -7.91 18.23
CA THR A 207 3.98 -8.23 17.79
C THR A 207 4.01 -8.57 16.31
N CYS A 208 5.13 -8.27 15.66
CA CYS A 208 5.39 -8.56 14.25
C CYS A 208 6.52 -9.61 14.18
N SER A 209 6.17 -10.89 14.01
CA SER A 209 7.12 -12.00 14.02
C SER A 209 6.74 -13.07 13.00
N PRO A 210 7.73 -13.71 12.33
CA PRO A 210 7.47 -14.85 11.43
C PRO A 210 6.87 -16.08 12.12
N GLN A 211 7.02 -16.19 13.45
CA GLN A 211 6.54 -17.33 14.24
C GLN A 211 5.10 -17.15 14.72
N GLY A 212 4.58 -15.93 14.67
CA GLY A 212 3.23 -15.61 15.12
C GLY A 212 3.10 -14.16 15.58
N THR A 213 1.90 -13.81 16.00
CA THR A 213 1.58 -12.51 16.58
C THR A 213 1.02 -12.66 17.98
N GLN A 214 1.28 -11.69 18.84
CA GLN A 214 0.72 -11.61 20.19
C GLN A 214 0.15 -10.21 20.38
N ILE A 215 -1.10 -10.15 20.80
CA ILE A 215 -1.72 -8.86 21.16
C ILE A 215 -1.13 -8.39 22.49
N LYS A 216 -0.54 -7.20 22.48
CA LYS A 216 0.06 -6.54 23.67
C LYS A 216 -0.87 -5.54 24.34
N GLY A 217 -1.85 -5.02 23.60
CA GLY A 217 -2.83 -4.08 24.13
C GLY A 217 -4.01 -3.92 23.19
N ARG A 218 -5.14 -3.49 23.73
CA ARG A 218 -6.35 -3.18 22.98
C ARG A 218 -6.95 -1.89 23.49
N VAL A 219 -7.56 -1.13 22.59
CA VAL A 219 -8.41 0.01 22.90
C VAL A 219 -9.62 -0.02 21.98
N LYS A 220 -10.74 0.46 22.47
CA LYS A 220 -11.94 0.67 21.68
C LYS A 220 -12.23 2.17 21.63
N VAL A 221 -12.51 2.66 20.42
CA VAL A 221 -12.93 4.04 20.17
C VAL A 221 -14.36 4.07 19.63
N ASP A 222 -15.07 5.16 19.90
CA ASP A 222 -16.47 5.30 19.49
C ASP A 222 -16.59 5.95 18.12
N GLY A 223 -17.58 5.49 17.35
CA GLY A 223 -17.88 5.97 16.01
C GLY A 223 -18.90 5.06 15.34
N THR A 224 -19.32 5.43 14.15
CA THR A 224 -20.32 4.70 13.36
C THR A 224 -19.81 4.41 11.95
N GLY A 225 -20.42 3.41 11.30
CA GLY A 225 -20.03 3.01 9.95
C GLY A 225 -18.64 2.37 9.86
N PRO A 226 -18.09 2.24 8.64
CA PRO A 226 -16.78 1.67 8.41
C PRO A 226 -15.67 2.70 8.62
N SER A 227 -14.55 2.27 9.21
CA SER A 227 -13.30 3.02 9.27
C SER A 227 -12.33 2.50 8.20
N TRP A 228 -11.99 3.34 7.25
CA TRP A 228 -11.01 3.03 6.20
C TRP A 228 -9.70 3.82 6.35
N ALA A 229 -9.64 4.72 7.31
CA ALA A 229 -8.42 5.42 7.64
C ALA A 229 -7.43 4.48 8.33
N HIS A 230 -6.17 4.48 7.86
CA HIS A 230 -5.10 3.75 8.54
C HIS A 230 -4.77 4.40 9.90
N PRO A 231 -4.38 3.61 10.90
CA PRO A 231 -3.74 4.16 12.10
C PRO A 231 -2.45 4.88 11.71
N VAL A 232 -2.13 5.97 12.41
CA VAL A 232 -0.90 6.74 12.18
C VAL A 232 -0.15 6.85 13.50
N VAL A 233 1.12 6.44 13.49
CA VAL A 233 2.03 6.63 14.64
C VAL A 233 3.08 7.65 14.27
N ILE A 234 3.14 8.75 15.00
CA ILE A 234 4.12 9.83 14.79
C ILE A 234 4.43 10.55 16.10
N GLY A 235 5.71 10.80 16.37
CA GLY A 235 6.16 11.53 17.57
C GLY A 235 5.74 10.85 18.88
N GLY A 236 5.62 9.51 18.91
CA GLY A 236 5.16 8.75 20.07
C GLY A 236 3.66 8.86 20.35
N ARG A 237 2.88 9.23 19.34
CA ARG A 237 1.42 9.31 19.43
C ARG A 237 0.77 8.45 18.36
N LEU A 238 -0.28 7.72 18.75
CA LEU A 238 -1.17 6.98 17.87
C LEU A 238 -2.41 7.81 17.57
N TYR A 239 -2.69 8.02 16.29
CA TYR A 239 -3.90 8.68 15.81
C TYR A 239 -4.82 7.65 15.16
N LEU A 240 -6.08 7.64 15.59
CA LEU A 240 -7.15 6.81 15.02
C LEU A 240 -8.30 7.72 14.60
N ARG A 241 -8.72 7.60 13.34
CA ARG A 241 -9.93 8.27 12.87
C ARG A 241 -11.05 7.26 12.74
N TYR A 242 -12.17 7.52 13.43
CA TYR A 242 -13.39 6.74 13.30
C TYR A 242 -14.60 7.67 13.19
N ASP A 243 -15.34 7.60 12.06
CA ASP A 243 -16.41 8.51 11.73
C ASP A 243 -15.91 9.98 11.69
N THR A 244 -16.54 10.87 12.45
CA THR A 244 -16.17 12.29 12.59
C THR A 244 -15.11 12.52 13.67
N ASN A 245 -14.77 11.48 14.44
CA ASN A 245 -13.86 11.58 15.58
C ASN A 245 -12.40 11.31 15.18
N LEU A 246 -11.48 12.09 15.75
CA LEU A 246 -10.04 11.83 15.70
C LEU A 246 -9.54 11.63 17.14
N TYR A 247 -9.02 10.44 17.40
CA TYR A 247 -8.46 10.04 18.69
C TYR A 247 -6.95 10.14 18.65
N CYS A 248 -6.35 10.58 19.76
CA CYS A 248 -4.90 10.67 19.91
C CYS A 248 -4.51 10.05 21.26
N PHE A 249 -3.64 9.04 21.21
CA PHE A 249 -3.11 8.33 22.38
C PHE A 249 -1.60 8.53 22.49
N ASP A 250 -1.08 8.74 23.69
CA ASP A 250 0.35 8.66 23.94
C ASP A 250 0.75 7.18 23.97
N VAL A 251 1.68 6.79 23.11
CA VAL A 251 2.17 5.42 22.97
C VAL A 251 3.68 5.33 23.14
N LYS A 252 4.31 6.36 23.73
CA LYS A 252 5.72 6.31 24.11
C LYS A 252 5.92 5.22 25.15
N GLY A 253 6.93 4.37 24.93
CA GLY A 253 7.43 3.48 25.97
C GLY A 253 7.89 4.27 27.19
N LYS A 254 7.63 3.74 28.37
CA LYS A 254 8.19 4.26 29.62
C LYS A 254 9.60 3.75 29.79
#